data_bc9735138aad80d831d2fbcc20d3d155
#
_entry.id   bc9735138aad80d831d2fbcc20d3d155
#
_cell.length_a   1.000
_cell.length_b   1.000
_cell.length_c   1.000
_cell.angle_alpha   90.00
_cell.angle_beta   90.00
_cell.angle_gamma   90.00
#
_symmetry.space_group_name_H-M   'P 1'
#
loop_
_entity.id
_entity.type
_entity.pdbx_description
1 polymer ?
#
loop_
_entity_poly.entity_id
_entity_poly.type
_entity_poly.pdbx_seq_one_letter_code
_entity_poly.pdbx_strand_id
1 'polypeptide(L)'
;MPMKIILASSEVVPFAKTGGLADVTGALPQELEKLGHEVHVFMPFYRCVKENADKYKIEATGQKLEIPIGSLVEEGSLFKTTIPGSNVSMWLVGHDEYYDRNGLYGENGQDFEDNCERFTFFSRSVMESIRLLELAPDLIHVNDWQTGLIPALLKCEYNQNPVYEKIATLITVHNLAYQGSFVADKMAQTGLDWKHFVYEEMEFYGQLNLLKTGLTFADAINTVSPTYAGEIQTPEQGCGLEMVLQHRSADISGIINGIDATAWNPAVDDLIPQKFDRDSWPAGKAACKAELQKFGRLNENPGVPLIGIVGRLATQKGWSLILPVMRRWLEDPDNHAQWIVLGTGDPDFHVVLSTLQQQFAGQLSVTLDFSNQLAHQIEAASDIFVMPSEYEPCGLNQMYSMAYGTVPVVRKTGGLADTVVDASLETLANGTANGFSFMDFSADALDHALHRATRMYYEDKECWHQLVNQGMSQDWSWTASAKAYEALYQRLIAKA
;
A
#
# COMPACT_ATOMS: atom_id res chain seq x y z
N MET A 1 -15.34 9.26 22.31
CA MET A 1 -16.49 8.35 22.45
C MET A 1 -16.32 7.22 21.46
N PRO A 2 -16.78 6.00 21.76
CA PRO A 2 -16.80 4.92 20.75
C PRO A 2 -17.52 5.38 19.48
N MET A 3 -16.94 5.08 18.34
CA MET A 3 -17.52 5.37 17.03
C MET A 3 -17.91 4.06 16.37
N LYS A 4 -18.94 4.06 15.54
CA LYS A 4 -19.28 2.96 14.67
C LYS A 4 -18.83 3.28 13.25
N ILE A 5 -17.90 2.50 12.73
CA ILE A 5 -17.18 2.77 11.50
C ILE A 5 -17.46 1.65 10.50
N ILE A 6 -17.85 2.01 9.29
CA ILE A 6 -17.83 1.10 8.14
C ILE A 6 -16.58 1.40 7.32
N LEU A 7 -15.83 0.36 6.98
CA LEU A 7 -14.71 0.42 6.06
C LEU A 7 -15.04 -0.44 4.84
N ALA A 8 -15.13 0.18 3.67
CA ALA A 8 -15.36 -0.51 2.40
C ALA A 8 -14.08 -0.57 1.58
N SER A 9 -13.73 -1.77 1.12
CA SER A 9 -12.50 -2.00 0.35
C SER A 9 -12.66 -3.16 -0.62
N SER A 10 -11.93 -3.10 -1.74
CA SER A 10 -11.83 -4.22 -2.67
C SER A 10 -10.85 -5.30 -2.24
N GLU A 11 -9.97 -5.00 -1.28
CA GLU A 11 -8.96 -5.93 -0.76
C GLU A 11 -8.85 -5.81 0.75
N VAL A 12 -8.62 -6.92 1.45
CA VAL A 12 -8.40 -6.99 2.91
C VAL A 12 -7.52 -8.20 3.23
N VAL A 13 -6.37 -8.00 3.88
CA VAL A 13 -5.54 -9.11 4.41
C VAL A 13 -6.27 -9.75 5.62
N PRO A 14 -6.28 -11.09 5.73
CA PRO A 14 -5.60 -12.09 4.91
C PRO A 14 -6.48 -12.70 3.79
N PHE A 15 -7.61 -12.11 3.47
CA PHE A 15 -8.61 -12.68 2.55
C PHE A 15 -8.21 -12.52 1.08
N ALA A 16 -7.96 -11.28 0.64
CA ALA A 16 -7.57 -10.97 -0.73
C ALA A 16 -6.54 -9.83 -0.75
N LYS A 17 -5.49 -9.97 -1.57
CA LYS A 17 -4.41 -8.99 -1.66
C LYS A 17 -3.78 -8.97 -3.05
N THR A 18 -3.62 -7.78 -3.60
CA THR A 18 -2.76 -7.49 -4.76
C THR A 18 -1.73 -6.39 -4.46
N GLY A 19 -2.02 -5.51 -3.50
CA GLY A 19 -1.19 -4.37 -3.16
C GLY A 19 -1.25 -3.94 -1.70
N GLY A 20 -0.69 -2.77 -1.40
CA GLY A 20 -0.64 -2.20 -0.04
C GLY A 20 -2.01 -1.81 0.53
N LEU A 21 -3.03 -1.61 -0.33
CA LEU A 21 -4.41 -1.38 0.10
C LEU A 21 -4.87 -2.47 1.08
N ALA A 22 -4.62 -3.74 0.74
CA ALA A 22 -5.03 -4.87 1.56
C ALA A 22 -4.39 -4.87 2.97
N ASP A 23 -3.13 -4.44 3.07
CA ASP A 23 -2.43 -4.33 4.35
C ASP A 23 -3.09 -3.28 5.26
N VAL A 24 -3.43 -2.12 4.70
CA VAL A 24 -4.13 -1.04 5.42
C VAL A 24 -5.49 -1.52 5.93
N THR A 25 -6.30 -2.07 5.04
CA THR A 25 -7.68 -2.44 5.34
C THR A 25 -7.81 -3.73 6.17
N GLY A 26 -6.72 -4.48 6.28
CA GLY A 26 -6.61 -5.61 7.22
C GLY A 26 -6.13 -5.18 8.61
N ALA A 27 -5.26 -4.18 8.72
CA ALA A 27 -4.63 -3.78 9.98
C ALA A 27 -5.36 -2.62 10.70
N LEU A 28 -5.70 -1.56 9.98
CA LEU A 28 -6.36 -0.39 10.56
C LEU A 28 -7.66 -0.72 11.34
N PRO A 29 -8.57 -1.58 10.84
CA PRO A 29 -9.77 -1.94 11.58
C PRO A 29 -9.49 -2.58 12.94
N GLN A 30 -8.47 -3.43 13.01
CA GLN A 30 -8.08 -4.11 14.26
C GLN A 30 -7.53 -3.13 15.29
N GLU A 31 -6.74 -2.16 14.86
CA GLU A 31 -6.22 -1.11 15.77
C GLU A 31 -7.34 -0.16 16.23
N LEU A 32 -8.27 0.19 15.37
CA LEU A 32 -9.45 0.99 15.75
C LEU A 32 -10.33 0.24 16.76
N GLU A 33 -10.49 -1.07 16.62
CA GLU A 33 -11.17 -1.92 17.62
C GLU A 33 -10.44 -1.86 18.97
N LYS A 34 -9.10 -1.98 18.98
CA LYS A 34 -8.29 -1.85 20.21
C LYS A 34 -8.43 -0.48 20.88
N LEU A 35 -8.71 0.57 20.08
CA LEU A 35 -9.04 1.92 20.60
C LEU A 35 -10.48 2.02 21.13
N GLY A 36 -11.28 0.96 21.01
CA GLY A 36 -12.63 0.86 21.56
C GLY A 36 -13.74 1.24 20.59
N HIS A 37 -13.48 1.24 19.28
CA HIS A 37 -14.46 1.51 18.25
C HIS A 37 -15.13 0.22 17.76
N GLU A 38 -16.39 0.32 17.27
CA GLU A 38 -17.07 -0.75 16.56
C GLU A 38 -16.77 -0.61 15.06
N VAL A 39 -16.13 -1.63 14.48
CA VAL A 39 -15.70 -1.58 13.08
C VAL A 39 -16.30 -2.73 12.27
N HIS A 40 -16.91 -2.40 11.14
CA HIS A 40 -17.43 -3.33 10.15
C HIS A 40 -16.68 -3.13 8.83
N VAL A 41 -16.08 -4.19 8.32
CA VAL A 41 -15.36 -4.17 7.04
C VAL A 41 -16.17 -4.88 5.98
N PHE A 42 -16.28 -4.28 4.79
CA PHE A 42 -16.95 -4.86 3.63
C PHE A 42 -15.96 -5.11 2.50
N MET A 43 -16.06 -6.28 1.86
CA MET A 43 -15.26 -6.67 0.70
C MET A 43 -16.06 -7.57 -0.24
N PRO A 44 -15.79 -7.61 -1.56
CA PRO A 44 -16.36 -8.62 -2.45
C PRO A 44 -15.92 -10.04 -2.07
N PHE A 45 -16.82 -11.01 -2.25
CA PHE A 45 -16.55 -12.43 -1.96
C PHE A 45 -15.90 -13.12 -3.17
N TYR A 46 -14.62 -12.82 -3.39
CA TYR A 46 -13.85 -13.36 -4.50
C TYR A 46 -13.62 -14.87 -4.41
N ARG A 47 -13.31 -15.51 -5.55
CA ARG A 47 -12.97 -16.94 -5.64
C ARG A 47 -11.89 -17.35 -4.64
N CYS A 48 -10.78 -16.62 -4.57
CA CYS A 48 -9.67 -16.93 -3.66
C CYS A 48 -10.09 -16.92 -2.18
N VAL A 49 -11.12 -16.15 -1.82
CA VAL A 49 -11.69 -16.13 -0.47
C VAL A 49 -12.65 -17.30 -0.28
N LYS A 50 -13.49 -17.57 -1.30
CA LYS A 50 -14.46 -18.66 -1.32
C LYS A 50 -13.80 -20.04 -1.18
N GLU A 51 -12.67 -20.25 -1.87
CA GLU A 51 -11.87 -21.47 -1.77
C GLU A 51 -11.26 -21.69 -0.37
N ASN A 52 -11.17 -20.66 0.44
CA ASN A 52 -10.68 -20.67 1.81
C ASN A 52 -11.77 -20.44 2.86
N ALA A 53 -13.06 -20.62 2.51
CA ALA A 53 -14.20 -20.29 3.36
C ALA A 53 -14.15 -21.03 4.71
N ASP A 54 -13.81 -22.32 4.70
CA ASP A 54 -13.69 -23.13 5.93
C ASP A 54 -12.55 -22.62 6.85
N LYS A 55 -11.41 -22.24 6.27
CA LYS A 55 -10.27 -21.69 6.98
C LYS A 55 -10.65 -20.40 7.71
N TYR A 56 -11.41 -19.56 7.09
CA TYR A 56 -11.83 -18.26 7.63
C TYR A 56 -13.19 -18.33 8.35
N LYS A 57 -13.81 -19.53 8.46
CA LYS A 57 -15.11 -19.72 9.12
C LYS A 57 -16.18 -18.77 8.57
N ILE A 58 -16.27 -18.69 7.24
CA ILE A 58 -17.23 -17.82 6.56
C ILE A 58 -18.60 -18.47 6.59
N GLU A 59 -19.61 -17.73 7.08
CA GLU A 59 -20.98 -18.17 7.23
C GLU A 59 -21.91 -17.37 6.33
N ALA A 60 -22.85 -18.05 5.69
CA ALA A 60 -23.94 -17.39 4.98
C ALA A 60 -24.93 -16.80 5.99
N THR A 61 -25.26 -15.52 5.84
CA THR A 61 -26.20 -14.84 6.75
C THR A 61 -27.68 -15.15 6.42
N GLY A 62 -27.94 -15.68 5.24
CA GLY A 62 -29.29 -15.83 4.68
C GLY A 62 -29.89 -14.52 4.12
N GLN A 63 -29.20 -13.40 4.26
CA GLN A 63 -29.62 -12.11 3.69
C GLN A 63 -29.36 -12.10 2.18
N LYS A 64 -30.40 -11.72 1.42
CA LYS A 64 -30.30 -11.47 -0.01
C LYS A 64 -30.21 -9.98 -0.28
N LEU A 65 -29.47 -9.63 -1.30
CA LEU A 65 -29.29 -8.28 -1.81
C LEU A 65 -29.94 -8.22 -3.20
N GLU A 66 -30.85 -7.29 -3.42
CA GLU A 66 -31.44 -6.99 -4.72
C GLU A 66 -30.93 -5.60 -5.14
N ILE A 67 -29.99 -5.57 -6.06
CA ILE A 67 -29.22 -4.36 -6.39
C ILE A 67 -29.51 -3.92 -7.83
N PRO A 68 -30.05 -2.71 -8.06
CA PRO A 68 -30.23 -2.19 -9.40
C PRO A 68 -28.90 -1.86 -10.05
N ILE A 69 -28.65 -2.43 -11.24
CA ILE A 69 -27.50 -2.14 -12.11
C ILE A 69 -28.06 -1.79 -13.50
N GLY A 70 -28.08 -0.49 -13.81
CA GLY A 70 -28.75 -0.01 -15.02
C GLY A 70 -30.24 -0.35 -15.02
N SER A 71 -30.68 -1.13 -16.02
CA SER A 71 -32.08 -1.59 -16.15
C SER A 71 -32.34 -2.95 -15.52
N LEU A 72 -31.31 -3.61 -14.97
CA LEU A 72 -31.41 -4.92 -14.37
C LEU A 72 -31.44 -4.83 -12.85
N VAL A 73 -31.95 -5.87 -12.20
CA VAL A 73 -31.79 -6.06 -10.75
C VAL A 73 -30.96 -7.33 -10.56
N GLU A 74 -29.79 -7.17 -10.00
CA GLU A 74 -28.86 -8.25 -9.73
C GLU A 74 -29.07 -8.80 -8.32
N GLU A 75 -29.07 -10.12 -8.18
CA GLU A 75 -29.24 -10.79 -6.89
C GLU A 75 -27.88 -11.17 -6.29
N GLY A 76 -27.60 -10.69 -5.09
CA GLY A 76 -26.44 -11.07 -4.32
C GLY A 76 -26.76 -11.70 -2.98
N SER A 77 -25.74 -12.13 -2.28
CA SER A 77 -25.83 -12.72 -0.95
C SER A 77 -24.80 -12.12 -0.02
N LEU A 78 -25.14 -12.02 1.27
CA LEU A 78 -24.24 -11.51 2.28
C LEU A 78 -23.70 -12.65 3.13
N PHE A 79 -22.37 -12.67 3.31
CA PHE A 79 -21.67 -13.62 4.18
C PHE A 79 -20.95 -12.86 5.28
N LYS A 80 -20.68 -13.55 6.38
CA LYS A 80 -20.04 -12.97 7.56
C LYS A 80 -18.89 -13.84 8.07
N THR A 81 -17.85 -13.17 8.54
CA THR A 81 -16.79 -13.74 9.37
C THR A 81 -16.20 -12.62 10.26
N THR A 82 -15.03 -12.84 10.86
CA THR A 82 -14.24 -11.82 11.53
C THR A 82 -12.84 -11.75 10.93
N ILE A 83 -12.19 -10.61 11.03
CA ILE A 83 -10.75 -10.53 10.73
C ILE A 83 -10.00 -11.38 11.75
N PRO A 84 -9.16 -12.34 11.33
CA PRO A 84 -8.46 -13.24 12.24
C PRO A 84 -7.68 -12.49 13.31
N GLY A 85 -7.83 -12.91 14.58
CA GLY A 85 -7.16 -12.28 15.73
C GLY A 85 -7.90 -11.07 16.31
N SER A 86 -9.08 -10.72 15.80
CA SER A 86 -9.91 -9.60 16.28
C SER A 86 -11.40 -9.95 16.35
N ASN A 87 -12.23 -9.04 16.88
CA ASN A 87 -13.69 -9.12 16.79
C ASN A 87 -14.27 -8.23 15.68
N VAL A 88 -13.43 -7.66 14.83
CA VAL A 88 -13.87 -6.84 13.69
C VAL A 88 -14.75 -7.67 12.77
N SER A 89 -16.00 -7.22 12.57
CA SER A 89 -16.94 -7.91 11.68
C SER A 89 -16.53 -7.72 10.23
N MET A 90 -16.33 -8.85 9.53
CA MET A 90 -16.03 -8.89 8.11
C MET A 90 -17.26 -9.36 7.33
N TRP A 91 -17.76 -8.49 6.44
CA TRP A 91 -18.90 -8.74 5.59
C TRP A 91 -18.43 -8.95 4.14
N LEU A 92 -18.85 -10.06 3.56
CA LEU A 92 -18.46 -10.44 2.20
C LEU A 92 -19.69 -10.39 1.30
N VAL A 93 -19.61 -9.57 0.26
CA VAL A 93 -20.65 -9.38 -0.74
C VAL A 93 -20.47 -10.40 -1.85
N GLY A 94 -21.37 -11.38 -1.93
CA GLY A 94 -21.31 -12.48 -2.88
C GLY A 94 -22.19 -12.22 -4.11
N HIS A 95 -21.59 -12.41 -5.31
CA HIS A 95 -22.22 -12.50 -6.61
C HIS A 95 -21.30 -13.29 -7.52
N ASP A 96 -21.69 -14.54 -7.85
CA ASP A 96 -20.75 -15.47 -8.48
C ASP A 96 -20.29 -14.99 -9.86
N GLU A 97 -21.18 -14.44 -10.69
CA GLU A 97 -20.79 -13.92 -11.99
C GLU A 97 -19.78 -12.79 -11.92
N TYR A 98 -19.86 -11.92 -10.90
CA TYR A 98 -18.94 -10.81 -10.71
C TYR A 98 -17.63 -11.18 -9.98
N TYR A 99 -17.68 -12.08 -9.00
CA TYR A 99 -16.56 -12.26 -8.10
C TYR A 99 -15.93 -13.66 -8.08
N ASP A 100 -16.64 -14.70 -8.63
CA ASP A 100 -16.06 -16.03 -8.74
C ASP A 100 -15.21 -16.17 -10.02
N ARG A 101 -14.11 -15.39 -10.08
CA ARG A 101 -13.21 -15.29 -11.23
C ARG A 101 -11.75 -15.42 -10.80
N ASN A 102 -10.88 -15.74 -11.76
CA ASN A 102 -9.43 -15.62 -11.54
C ASN A 102 -9.03 -14.14 -11.52
N GLY A 103 -8.30 -13.75 -10.48
CA GLY A 103 -7.92 -12.34 -10.27
C GLY A 103 -9.04 -11.47 -9.70
N LEU A 104 -8.64 -10.36 -9.09
CA LEU A 104 -9.57 -9.45 -8.43
C LEU A 104 -10.16 -8.41 -9.39
N TYR A 105 -9.35 -7.91 -10.33
CA TYR A 105 -9.68 -6.79 -11.23
C TYR A 105 -9.61 -7.16 -12.71
N GLY A 106 -8.91 -8.23 -13.04
CA GLY A 106 -8.65 -8.66 -14.40
C GLY A 106 -7.89 -9.97 -14.46
N GLU A 107 -7.63 -10.45 -15.66
CA GLU A 107 -6.91 -11.69 -15.94
C GLU A 107 -5.94 -11.48 -17.11
N ASN A 108 -4.76 -12.12 -17.07
CA ASN A 108 -3.73 -12.02 -18.12
C ASN A 108 -3.29 -10.58 -18.46
N GLY A 109 -3.29 -9.69 -17.45
CA GLY A 109 -2.88 -8.29 -17.60
C GLY A 109 -3.92 -7.37 -18.24
N GLN A 110 -5.16 -7.84 -18.39
CA GLN A 110 -6.29 -7.05 -18.89
C GLN A 110 -7.38 -6.97 -17.82
N ASP A 111 -7.91 -5.76 -17.62
CA ASP A 111 -9.03 -5.52 -16.72
C ASP A 111 -10.31 -6.20 -17.25
N PHE A 112 -11.18 -6.61 -16.33
CA PHE A 112 -12.50 -7.10 -16.71
C PHE A 112 -13.35 -5.94 -17.26
N GLU A 113 -14.01 -6.16 -18.40
CA GLU A 113 -14.83 -5.16 -19.10
C GLU A 113 -16.04 -4.67 -18.27
N ASP A 114 -16.51 -5.51 -17.35
CA ASP A 114 -17.63 -5.24 -16.45
C ASP A 114 -17.21 -4.70 -15.07
N ASN A 115 -15.99 -4.20 -14.91
CA ASN A 115 -15.54 -3.65 -13.65
C ASN A 115 -16.41 -2.49 -13.13
N CYS A 116 -17.02 -1.71 -14.02
CA CYS A 116 -17.98 -0.68 -13.61
C CYS A 116 -19.19 -1.29 -12.90
N GLU A 117 -19.81 -2.29 -13.49
CA GLU A 117 -20.97 -3.01 -12.94
C GLU A 117 -20.60 -3.71 -11.63
N ARG A 118 -19.46 -4.40 -11.60
CA ARG A 118 -18.95 -5.14 -10.44
C ARG A 118 -18.80 -4.24 -9.22
N PHE A 119 -18.15 -3.10 -9.37
CA PHE A 119 -17.89 -2.20 -8.24
C PHE A 119 -19.05 -1.23 -7.97
N THR A 120 -19.93 -1.00 -8.93
CA THR A 120 -21.25 -0.40 -8.67
C THR A 120 -22.11 -1.34 -7.81
N PHE A 121 -22.18 -2.63 -8.17
CA PHE A 121 -22.88 -3.64 -7.38
C PHE A 121 -22.34 -3.70 -5.95
N PHE A 122 -21.01 -3.72 -5.79
CA PHE A 122 -20.38 -3.71 -4.46
C PHE A 122 -20.77 -2.46 -3.64
N SER A 123 -20.62 -1.28 -4.24
CA SER A 123 -20.90 -0.01 -3.57
C SER A 123 -22.36 0.08 -3.11
N ARG A 124 -23.30 -0.30 -3.97
CA ARG A 124 -24.73 -0.34 -3.62
C ARG A 124 -25.04 -1.42 -2.59
N SER A 125 -24.39 -2.59 -2.68
CA SER A 125 -24.52 -3.65 -1.68
C SER A 125 -24.08 -3.22 -0.29
N VAL A 126 -23.02 -2.43 -0.18
CA VAL A 126 -22.59 -1.85 1.11
C VAL A 126 -23.69 -0.94 1.67
N MET A 127 -24.27 -0.06 0.83
CA MET A 127 -25.33 0.84 1.26
C MET A 127 -26.58 0.09 1.72
N GLU A 128 -27.05 -0.89 0.95
CA GLU A 128 -28.22 -1.71 1.33
C GLU A 128 -27.94 -2.54 2.60
N SER A 129 -26.72 -3.03 2.78
CA SER A 129 -26.34 -3.80 3.98
C SER A 129 -26.41 -2.96 5.25
N ILE A 130 -26.14 -1.65 5.21
CA ILE A 130 -26.31 -0.75 6.36
C ILE A 130 -27.76 -0.83 6.89
N ARG A 131 -28.72 -0.79 5.98
CA ARG A 131 -30.14 -0.86 6.32
C ARG A 131 -30.56 -2.27 6.77
N LEU A 132 -30.15 -3.29 6.02
CA LEU A 132 -30.52 -4.69 6.30
C LEU A 132 -29.98 -5.20 7.64
N LEU A 133 -28.82 -4.71 8.04
CA LEU A 133 -28.12 -5.09 9.28
C LEU A 133 -28.35 -4.09 10.42
N GLU A 134 -29.12 -3.03 10.18
CA GLU A 134 -29.42 -1.97 11.15
C GLU A 134 -28.13 -1.36 11.78
N LEU A 135 -27.09 -1.14 10.97
CA LEU A 135 -25.75 -0.79 11.47
C LEU A 135 -25.67 0.63 12.04
N ALA A 136 -26.39 1.61 11.49
CA ALA A 136 -26.36 3.02 11.89
C ALA A 136 -24.91 3.55 12.18
N PRO A 137 -24.02 3.60 11.18
CA PRO A 137 -22.65 4.03 11.36
C PRO A 137 -22.53 5.56 11.53
N ASP A 138 -21.50 6.00 12.25
CA ASP A 138 -21.12 7.41 12.34
C ASP A 138 -20.31 7.86 11.12
N LEU A 139 -19.56 6.91 10.49
CA LEU A 139 -18.67 7.20 9.38
C LEU A 139 -18.54 6.00 8.44
N ILE A 140 -18.48 6.30 7.13
CA ILE A 140 -18.08 5.33 6.09
C ILE A 140 -16.73 5.77 5.53
N HIS A 141 -15.72 4.89 5.68
CA HIS A 141 -14.39 5.04 5.11
C HIS A 141 -14.27 4.17 3.85
N VAL A 142 -14.15 4.81 2.70
CA VAL A 142 -14.02 4.17 1.39
C VAL A 142 -12.58 4.24 0.89
N ASN A 143 -12.16 3.26 0.10
CA ASN A 143 -10.79 3.09 -0.34
C ASN A 143 -10.70 2.95 -1.86
N ASP A 144 -9.96 3.82 -2.50
CA ASP A 144 -9.72 3.89 -3.94
C ASP A 144 -10.99 3.94 -4.80
N TRP A 145 -10.84 3.80 -6.11
CA TRP A 145 -11.92 3.93 -7.09
C TRP A 145 -13.02 2.86 -6.95
N GLN A 146 -12.68 1.67 -6.47
CA GLN A 146 -13.62 0.55 -6.35
C GLN A 146 -14.76 0.84 -5.37
N THR A 147 -14.56 1.77 -4.48
CA THR A 147 -15.58 2.19 -3.50
C THR A 147 -15.95 3.67 -3.65
N GLY A 148 -15.38 4.34 -4.64
CA GLY A 148 -15.55 5.78 -4.88
C GLY A 148 -17.00 6.20 -5.20
N LEU A 149 -17.87 5.26 -5.59
CA LEU A 149 -19.28 5.55 -5.82
C LEU A 149 -20.09 5.72 -4.52
N ILE A 150 -19.65 5.14 -3.38
CA ILE A 150 -20.41 5.17 -2.11
C ILE A 150 -20.71 6.60 -1.63
N PRO A 151 -19.78 7.57 -1.58
CA PRO A 151 -20.10 8.93 -1.18
C PRO A 151 -21.13 9.61 -2.07
N ALA A 152 -21.10 9.36 -3.39
CA ALA A 152 -22.10 9.90 -4.33
C ALA A 152 -23.48 9.28 -4.09
N LEU A 153 -23.56 7.96 -3.91
CA LEU A 153 -24.81 7.27 -3.56
C LEU A 153 -25.41 7.85 -2.27
N LEU A 154 -24.58 8.00 -1.23
CA LEU A 154 -25.03 8.57 0.04
C LEU A 154 -25.65 9.95 -0.16
N LYS A 155 -24.97 10.86 -0.88
CA LYS A 155 -25.41 12.25 -1.04
C LYS A 155 -26.53 12.44 -2.05
N CYS A 156 -26.59 11.63 -3.11
CA CYS A 156 -27.54 11.83 -4.21
C CYS A 156 -28.81 10.98 -4.08
N GLU A 157 -28.74 9.82 -3.44
CA GLU A 157 -29.86 8.86 -3.41
C GLU A 157 -30.33 8.53 -1.98
N TYR A 158 -29.40 8.24 -1.07
CA TYR A 158 -29.73 7.75 0.28
C TYR A 158 -30.00 8.84 1.31
N ASN A 159 -29.63 10.10 1.06
CA ASN A 159 -29.74 11.23 1.99
C ASN A 159 -31.18 11.55 2.44
N GLN A 160 -32.19 11.07 1.73
CA GLN A 160 -33.61 11.25 2.10
C GLN A 160 -34.05 10.31 3.23
N ASN A 161 -33.25 9.31 3.56
CA ASN A 161 -33.56 8.35 4.60
C ASN A 161 -32.83 8.71 5.91
N PRO A 162 -33.52 8.88 7.04
CA PRO A 162 -32.94 9.30 8.31
C PRO A 162 -31.77 8.43 8.81
N VAL A 163 -31.70 7.16 8.37
CA VAL A 163 -30.59 6.23 8.72
C VAL A 163 -29.25 6.74 8.19
N TYR A 164 -29.27 7.49 7.09
CA TYR A 164 -28.05 7.93 6.40
C TYR A 164 -27.73 9.43 6.54
N GLU A 165 -28.63 10.21 7.16
CA GLU A 165 -28.61 11.66 7.16
C GLU A 165 -27.31 12.25 7.79
N LYS A 166 -26.75 11.56 8.79
CA LYS A 166 -25.61 12.07 9.59
C LYS A 166 -24.31 11.25 9.41
N ILE A 167 -24.24 10.44 8.38
CA ILE A 167 -23.07 9.62 8.13
C ILE A 167 -21.99 10.46 7.45
N ALA A 168 -20.85 10.64 8.11
CA ALA A 168 -19.67 11.25 7.50
C ALA A 168 -18.98 10.28 6.53
N THR A 169 -18.31 10.82 5.50
CA THR A 169 -17.58 10.01 4.50
C THR A 169 -16.12 10.44 4.41
N LEU A 170 -15.22 9.45 4.40
CA LEU A 170 -13.80 9.63 4.10
C LEU A 170 -13.44 8.74 2.92
N ILE A 171 -12.73 9.30 1.93
CA ILE A 171 -12.06 8.51 0.90
C ILE A 171 -10.55 8.50 1.14
N THR A 172 -9.93 7.31 1.16
CA THR A 172 -8.47 7.19 1.11
C THR A 172 -8.01 6.77 -0.29
N VAL A 173 -7.09 7.55 -0.85
CA VAL A 173 -6.41 7.26 -2.12
C VAL A 173 -5.07 6.59 -1.81
N HIS A 174 -4.95 5.32 -2.19
CA HIS A 174 -3.70 4.56 -2.02
C HIS A 174 -2.76 4.74 -3.21
N ASN A 175 -3.32 4.88 -4.42
CA ASN A 175 -2.55 5.20 -5.62
C ASN A 175 -3.43 5.91 -6.66
N LEU A 176 -3.16 7.20 -6.88
CA LEU A 176 -3.96 8.06 -7.77
C LEU A 176 -3.91 7.63 -9.25
N ALA A 177 -2.90 6.85 -9.66
CA ALA A 177 -2.79 6.36 -11.03
C ALA A 177 -3.91 5.37 -11.41
N TYR A 178 -4.57 4.74 -10.44
CA TYR A 178 -5.68 3.82 -10.67
C TYR A 178 -7.00 4.54 -10.39
N GLN A 179 -7.76 4.85 -11.44
CA GLN A 179 -8.89 5.77 -11.32
C GLN A 179 -10.27 5.14 -11.57
N GLY A 180 -10.33 3.95 -12.19
CA GLY A 180 -11.62 3.35 -12.55
C GLY A 180 -12.40 4.22 -13.53
N SER A 181 -11.78 4.46 -14.71
CA SER A 181 -12.36 5.24 -15.81
C SER A 181 -13.08 4.31 -16.79
N PHE A 182 -14.32 4.66 -17.15
CA PHE A 182 -15.19 3.88 -18.01
C PHE A 182 -15.85 4.75 -19.07
N VAL A 183 -16.27 4.16 -20.19
CA VAL A 183 -17.00 4.88 -21.23
C VAL A 183 -18.27 5.51 -20.66
N ALA A 184 -18.67 6.66 -21.20
CA ALA A 184 -19.79 7.46 -20.69
C ALA A 184 -21.09 6.66 -20.50
N ASP A 185 -21.39 5.72 -21.40
CA ASP A 185 -22.61 4.90 -21.34
C ASP A 185 -22.70 4.07 -20.05
N LYS A 186 -21.57 3.79 -19.39
CA LYS A 186 -21.54 3.11 -18.08
C LYS A 186 -22.13 3.96 -16.95
N MET A 187 -22.35 5.27 -17.16
CA MET A 187 -23.08 6.11 -16.20
C MET A 187 -24.45 5.53 -15.84
N ALA A 188 -25.15 4.96 -16.82
CA ALA A 188 -26.45 4.30 -16.59
C ALA A 188 -26.37 3.14 -15.59
N GLN A 189 -25.21 2.44 -15.50
CA GLN A 189 -25.03 1.31 -14.60
C GLN A 189 -24.96 1.75 -13.13
N THR A 190 -24.52 2.97 -12.87
CA THR A 190 -24.44 3.51 -11.52
C THR A 190 -25.81 3.70 -10.87
N GLY A 191 -26.87 3.86 -11.67
CA GLY A 191 -28.23 4.20 -11.25
C GLY A 191 -28.42 5.65 -10.83
N LEU A 192 -27.36 6.45 -10.83
CA LEU A 192 -27.45 7.89 -10.56
C LEU A 192 -27.96 8.66 -11.80
N ASP A 193 -28.62 9.80 -11.55
CA ASP A 193 -29.16 10.67 -12.61
C ASP A 193 -28.03 11.24 -13.48
N TRP A 194 -28.24 11.28 -14.81
CA TRP A 194 -27.30 11.84 -15.77
C TRP A 194 -26.93 13.30 -15.53
N LYS A 195 -27.70 14.05 -14.72
CA LYS A 195 -27.31 15.40 -14.30
C LYS A 195 -25.96 15.44 -13.54
N HIS A 196 -25.55 14.31 -12.96
CA HIS A 196 -24.27 14.15 -12.26
C HIS A 196 -23.10 13.82 -13.22
N PHE A 197 -23.38 13.52 -14.50
CA PHE A 197 -22.34 13.34 -15.51
C PHE A 197 -21.89 14.67 -16.07
N VAL A 198 -21.26 15.47 -15.20
CA VAL A 198 -20.75 16.82 -15.50
C VAL A 198 -19.31 16.92 -15.00
N TYR A 199 -18.57 17.87 -15.61
CA TYR A 199 -17.14 18.07 -15.32
C TYR A 199 -16.87 18.30 -13.81
N GLU A 200 -17.76 18.95 -13.11
CA GLU A 200 -17.61 19.24 -11.68
C GLU A 200 -17.78 18.00 -10.80
N GLU A 201 -18.36 16.91 -11.31
CA GLU A 201 -18.72 15.74 -10.51
C GLU A 201 -18.12 14.43 -11.05
N MET A 202 -18.86 13.67 -11.86
CA MET A 202 -18.52 12.28 -12.22
C MET A 202 -17.81 12.16 -13.58
N GLU A 203 -17.98 13.14 -14.49
CA GLU A 203 -17.38 13.13 -15.81
C GLU A 203 -15.90 13.51 -15.74
N PHE A 204 -15.04 12.80 -16.50
CA PHE A 204 -13.62 13.08 -16.64
C PHE A 204 -13.15 12.76 -18.05
N TYR A 205 -12.83 13.81 -18.83
CA TYR A 205 -12.44 13.71 -20.25
C TYR A 205 -13.39 12.83 -21.10
N GLY A 206 -14.68 13.01 -20.95
CA GLY A 206 -15.71 12.25 -21.67
C GLY A 206 -15.96 10.85 -21.11
N GLN A 207 -15.38 10.49 -20.00
CA GLN A 207 -15.54 9.20 -19.33
C GLN A 207 -16.18 9.35 -17.95
N LEU A 208 -16.81 8.29 -17.46
CA LEU A 208 -17.16 8.14 -16.05
C LEU A 208 -15.89 7.78 -15.28
N ASN A 209 -15.57 8.51 -14.21
CA ASN A 209 -14.41 8.22 -13.38
C ASN A 209 -14.84 8.04 -11.91
N LEU A 210 -14.71 6.82 -11.39
CA LEU A 210 -15.21 6.49 -10.05
C LEU A 210 -14.32 7.03 -8.94
N LEU A 211 -13.00 7.17 -9.16
CA LEU A 211 -12.14 7.82 -8.17
C LEU A 211 -12.48 9.31 -8.06
N LYS A 212 -12.59 10.02 -9.18
CA LYS A 212 -13.03 11.42 -9.20
C LYS A 212 -14.37 11.59 -8.50
N THR A 213 -15.31 10.69 -8.76
CA THR A 213 -16.61 10.66 -8.07
C THR A 213 -16.43 10.64 -6.56
N GLY A 214 -15.62 9.72 -6.05
CA GLY A 214 -15.31 9.65 -4.62
C GLY A 214 -14.65 10.91 -4.08
N LEU A 215 -13.66 11.45 -4.80
CA LEU A 215 -12.97 12.68 -4.43
C LEU A 215 -13.90 13.89 -4.38
N THR A 216 -14.89 13.95 -5.26
CA THR A 216 -15.83 15.08 -5.34
C THR A 216 -16.89 15.00 -4.23
N PHE A 217 -17.42 13.81 -3.96
CA PHE A 217 -18.57 13.64 -3.08
C PHE A 217 -18.21 13.31 -1.61
N ALA A 218 -17.02 12.79 -1.31
CA ALA A 218 -16.63 12.53 0.07
C ALA A 218 -16.48 13.82 0.90
N ASP A 219 -16.74 13.75 2.21
CA ASP A 219 -16.60 14.90 3.10
C ASP A 219 -15.14 15.27 3.35
N ALA A 220 -14.24 14.28 3.32
CA ALA A 220 -12.80 14.50 3.32
C ALA A 220 -12.07 13.47 2.46
N ILE A 221 -10.84 13.83 2.10
CA ILE A 221 -9.90 13.03 1.33
C ILE A 221 -8.69 12.76 2.20
N ASN A 222 -8.26 11.52 2.25
CA ASN A 222 -6.99 11.12 2.82
C ASN A 222 -6.13 10.43 1.78
N THR A 223 -4.82 10.48 1.96
CA THR A 223 -3.89 9.61 1.24
C THR A 223 -2.81 9.10 2.21
N VAL A 224 -1.95 8.23 1.72
CA VAL A 224 -1.08 7.40 2.55
C VAL A 224 0.26 8.05 2.91
N SER A 225 0.37 9.36 2.73
CA SER A 225 1.58 10.13 3.09
C SER A 225 1.29 11.64 3.06
N PRO A 226 1.78 12.44 4.01
CA PRO A 226 1.71 13.92 3.96
C PRO A 226 2.38 14.51 2.71
N THR A 227 3.57 14.03 2.34
CA THR A 227 4.25 14.46 1.13
C THR A 227 3.46 14.10 -0.11
N TYR A 228 2.94 12.87 -0.20
CA TYR A 228 2.10 12.46 -1.33
C TYR A 228 0.81 13.28 -1.44
N ALA A 229 0.22 13.68 -0.31
CA ALA A 229 -0.93 14.58 -0.29
C ALA A 229 -0.64 15.93 -0.98
N GLY A 230 0.60 16.43 -0.87
CA GLY A 230 1.08 17.60 -1.62
C GLY A 230 1.36 17.29 -3.10
N GLU A 231 2.05 16.18 -3.36
CA GLU A 231 2.49 15.78 -4.71
C GLU A 231 1.30 15.55 -5.66
N ILE A 232 0.23 14.87 -5.21
CA ILE A 232 -0.96 14.60 -6.05
C ILE A 232 -1.75 15.86 -6.44
N GLN A 233 -1.46 17.00 -5.85
CA GLN A 233 -2.02 18.31 -6.22
C GLN A 233 -1.18 19.03 -7.28
N THR A 234 -0.11 18.41 -7.79
CA THR A 234 0.75 18.96 -8.83
C THR A 234 0.49 18.32 -10.19
N PRO A 235 0.76 19.02 -11.31
CA PRO A 235 0.60 18.43 -12.65
C PRO A 235 1.45 17.17 -12.88
N GLU A 236 2.60 17.07 -12.23
CA GLU A 236 3.53 15.96 -12.39
C GLU A 236 3.01 14.66 -11.78
N GLN A 237 2.24 14.74 -10.67
CA GLN A 237 1.79 13.57 -9.89
C GLN A 237 0.25 13.48 -9.80
N GLY A 238 -0.48 14.48 -10.26
CA GLY A 238 -1.94 14.57 -10.15
C GLY A 238 -2.72 13.67 -11.09
N CYS A 239 -2.06 13.02 -12.06
CA CYS A 239 -2.70 12.12 -13.04
C CYS A 239 -3.94 12.72 -13.72
N GLY A 240 -3.96 14.04 -13.94
CA GLY A 240 -5.06 14.82 -14.49
C GLY A 240 -6.13 15.23 -13.48
N LEU A 241 -6.06 14.75 -12.23
CA LEU A 241 -6.99 15.10 -11.13
C LEU A 241 -6.46 16.23 -10.23
N GLU A 242 -5.30 16.80 -10.53
CA GLU A 242 -4.67 17.86 -9.72
C GLU A 242 -5.59 19.06 -9.48
N MET A 243 -6.38 19.48 -10.48
CA MET A 243 -7.33 20.60 -10.32
C MET A 243 -8.46 20.26 -9.34
N VAL A 244 -8.97 19.03 -9.37
CA VAL A 244 -9.99 18.55 -8.43
C VAL A 244 -9.41 18.55 -7.02
N LEU A 245 -8.20 18.02 -6.85
CA LEU A 245 -7.51 17.93 -5.57
C LEU A 245 -7.14 19.33 -5.03
N GLN A 246 -6.64 20.24 -5.87
CA GLN A 246 -6.37 21.62 -5.47
C GLN A 246 -7.64 22.34 -4.98
N HIS A 247 -8.77 22.14 -5.66
CA HIS A 247 -10.05 22.70 -5.23
C HIS A 247 -10.49 22.17 -3.86
N ARG A 248 -10.13 20.91 -3.53
CA ARG A 248 -10.41 20.24 -2.27
C ARG A 248 -9.22 20.28 -1.28
N SER A 249 -8.21 21.12 -1.51
CA SER A 249 -6.95 21.14 -0.73
C SER A 249 -7.14 21.26 0.78
N ALA A 250 -8.18 21.98 1.23
CA ALA A 250 -8.52 22.14 2.64
C ALA A 250 -9.06 20.84 3.31
N ASP A 251 -9.56 19.90 2.50
CA ASP A 251 -10.15 18.63 2.95
C ASP A 251 -9.18 17.46 2.81
N ILE A 252 -7.98 17.70 2.25
CA ILE A 252 -6.96 16.65 2.03
C ILE A 252 -6.07 16.50 3.26
N SER A 253 -5.82 15.27 3.64
CA SER A 253 -4.82 14.88 4.64
C SER A 253 -3.97 13.72 4.15
N GLY A 254 -2.80 13.54 4.75
CA GLY A 254 -1.92 12.39 4.52
C GLY A 254 -1.59 11.70 5.84
N ILE A 255 -1.83 10.40 5.92
CA ILE A 255 -1.51 9.57 7.08
C ILE A 255 -0.64 8.41 6.62
N ILE A 256 0.59 8.33 7.14
CA ILE A 256 1.52 7.24 6.84
C ILE A 256 0.94 5.90 7.31
N ASN A 257 1.04 4.88 6.47
CA ASN A 257 0.66 3.52 6.83
C ASN A 257 1.59 2.97 7.92
N GLY A 258 1.05 2.14 8.79
CA GLY A 258 1.85 1.33 9.70
C GLY A 258 2.38 0.06 9.02
N ILE A 259 3.24 -0.64 9.73
CA ILE A 259 3.63 -2.02 9.41
C ILE A 259 3.13 -2.98 10.49
N ASP A 260 2.93 -4.24 10.12
CA ASP A 260 2.64 -5.29 11.10
C ASP A 260 3.91 -5.65 11.89
N ALA A 261 4.05 -5.06 13.08
CA ALA A 261 5.19 -5.28 13.97
C ALA A 261 5.24 -6.71 14.57
N THR A 262 4.26 -7.57 14.31
CA THR A 262 4.33 -8.99 14.68
C THR A 262 4.91 -9.83 13.55
N ALA A 263 4.69 -9.46 12.30
CA ALA A 263 5.25 -10.11 11.11
C ALA A 263 6.65 -9.56 10.77
N TRP A 264 6.81 -8.23 10.81
CA TRP A 264 8.05 -7.55 10.45
C TRP A 264 8.82 -7.08 11.69
N ASN A 265 9.30 -8.05 12.49
CA ASN A 265 10.06 -7.80 13.71
C ASN A 265 11.16 -8.85 13.88
N PRO A 266 12.45 -8.47 13.74
CA PRO A 266 13.55 -9.42 13.75
C PRO A 266 13.72 -10.17 15.08
N ALA A 267 13.14 -9.67 16.18
CA ALA A 267 13.20 -10.35 17.47
C ALA A 267 12.33 -11.61 17.54
N VAL A 268 11.27 -11.69 16.71
CA VAL A 268 10.29 -12.80 16.75
C VAL A 268 10.10 -13.49 15.41
N ASP A 269 10.66 -12.96 14.33
CA ASP A 269 10.49 -13.46 12.97
C ASP A 269 11.08 -14.87 12.78
N ASP A 270 10.22 -15.85 12.46
CA ASP A 270 10.61 -17.24 12.22
C ASP A 270 11.14 -17.49 10.78
N LEU A 271 11.04 -16.50 9.89
CA LEU A 271 11.48 -16.61 8.50
C LEU A 271 12.96 -16.26 8.30
N ILE A 272 13.60 -15.68 9.30
CA ILE A 272 15.02 -15.29 9.23
C ILE A 272 15.92 -16.33 9.93
N PRO A 273 17.15 -16.52 9.47
CA PRO A 273 18.07 -17.54 10.02
C PRO A 273 18.44 -17.30 11.48
N GLN A 274 18.60 -16.04 11.88
CA GLN A 274 18.96 -15.65 13.23
C GLN A 274 18.10 -14.47 13.68
N LYS A 275 17.35 -14.66 14.78
CA LYS A 275 16.61 -13.57 15.42
C LYS A 275 17.55 -12.61 16.13
N PHE A 276 17.18 -11.34 16.12
CA PHE A 276 17.94 -10.28 16.78
C PHE A 276 17.02 -9.11 17.15
N ASP A 277 17.47 -8.29 18.05
CA ASP A 277 16.83 -7.06 18.46
C ASP A 277 17.84 -5.88 18.33
N ARG A 278 17.43 -4.71 18.83
CA ARG A 278 18.25 -3.49 18.78
C ARG A 278 19.60 -3.62 19.52
N ASP A 279 19.70 -4.49 20.53
CA ASP A 279 20.94 -4.65 21.29
C ASP A 279 21.86 -5.71 20.67
N SER A 280 21.30 -6.66 19.92
CA SER A 280 22.01 -7.82 19.34
C SER A 280 22.13 -7.76 17.80
N TRP A 281 21.63 -6.71 17.12
CA TRP A 281 21.60 -6.62 15.67
C TRP A 281 22.95 -6.83 14.96
N PRO A 282 24.10 -6.39 15.49
CA PRO A 282 25.35 -6.56 14.75
C PRO A 282 25.68 -8.04 14.49
N ALA A 283 25.51 -8.88 15.50
CA ALA A 283 25.75 -10.31 15.37
C ALA A 283 24.62 -11.00 14.58
N GLY A 284 23.36 -10.61 14.82
CA GLY A 284 22.20 -11.18 14.16
C GLY A 284 22.22 -10.93 12.66
N LYS A 285 22.42 -9.68 12.23
CA LYS A 285 22.55 -9.32 10.81
C LYS A 285 23.75 -9.99 10.14
N ALA A 286 24.89 -10.10 10.83
CA ALA A 286 26.05 -10.80 10.29
C ALA A 286 25.76 -12.27 10.00
N ALA A 287 25.03 -12.96 10.89
CA ALA A 287 24.59 -14.34 10.68
C ALA A 287 23.60 -14.46 9.53
N CYS A 288 22.58 -13.58 9.46
CA CYS A 288 21.62 -13.54 8.38
C CYS A 288 22.29 -13.28 7.02
N LYS A 289 23.27 -12.36 6.97
CA LYS A 289 24.02 -12.03 5.76
C LYS A 289 24.84 -13.22 5.26
N ALA A 290 25.54 -13.92 6.14
CA ALA A 290 26.31 -15.10 5.78
C ALA A 290 25.43 -16.20 5.15
N GLU A 291 24.25 -16.46 5.73
CA GLU A 291 23.32 -17.45 5.18
C GLU A 291 22.71 -16.98 3.84
N LEU A 292 22.39 -15.69 3.70
CA LEU A 292 21.87 -15.15 2.45
C LEU A 292 22.92 -15.12 1.33
N GLN A 293 24.19 -14.84 1.65
CA GLN A 293 25.30 -14.94 0.68
C GLN A 293 25.43 -16.37 0.14
N LYS A 294 25.35 -17.40 1.01
CA LYS A 294 25.37 -18.82 0.59
C LYS A 294 24.14 -19.15 -0.29
N PHE A 295 22.94 -18.78 0.15
CA PHE A 295 21.71 -18.99 -0.61
C PHE A 295 21.80 -18.38 -2.00
N GLY A 296 22.23 -17.11 -2.09
CA GLY A 296 22.36 -16.34 -3.33
C GLY A 296 23.60 -16.72 -4.16
N ARG A 297 24.44 -17.67 -3.70
CA ARG A 297 25.74 -18.02 -4.32
C ARG A 297 26.63 -16.80 -4.53
N LEU A 298 26.56 -15.85 -3.60
CA LEU A 298 27.46 -14.70 -3.55
C LEU A 298 28.79 -15.12 -2.89
N ASN A 299 29.85 -14.36 -3.17
CA ASN A 299 31.11 -14.55 -2.47
C ASN A 299 30.92 -14.28 -0.98
N GLU A 300 31.22 -15.25 -0.13
CA GLU A 300 31.07 -15.10 1.30
C GLU A 300 32.11 -14.08 1.83
N ASN A 301 31.66 -12.85 2.09
CA ASN A 301 32.50 -11.78 2.61
C ASN A 301 31.69 -10.88 3.56
N PRO A 302 31.89 -10.95 4.86
CA PRO A 302 31.15 -10.14 5.84
C PRO A 302 31.49 -8.64 5.76
N GLY A 303 32.64 -8.27 5.22
CA GLY A 303 33.11 -6.89 5.14
C GLY A 303 32.58 -6.09 3.96
N VAL A 304 31.97 -6.76 2.96
CA VAL A 304 31.42 -6.11 1.77
C VAL A 304 29.95 -5.75 2.01
N PRO A 305 29.46 -4.52 1.71
CA PRO A 305 28.05 -4.20 1.86
C PRO A 305 27.19 -5.02 0.91
N LEU A 306 26.08 -5.56 1.43
CA LEU A 306 25.06 -6.23 0.68
C LEU A 306 23.88 -5.28 0.42
N ILE A 307 23.60 -5.02 -0.86
CA ILE A 307 22.54 -4.14 -1.31
C ILE A 307 21.32 -4.98 -1.69
N GLY A 308 20.22 -4.81 -0.97
CA GLY A 308 18.96 -5.51 -1.19
C GLY A 308 17.96 -4.69 -1.99
N ILE A 309 17.20 -5.37 -2.85
CA ILE A 309 16.06 -4.82 -3.58
C ILE A 309 14.94 -5.86 -3.58
N VAL A 310 13.77 -5.49 -3.08
CA VAL A 310 12.57 -6.33 -3.11
C VAL A 310 11.41 -5.51 -3.68
N GLY A 311 10.75 -6.02 -4.72
CA GLY A 311 9.57 -5.37 -5.27
C GLY A 311 9.27 -5.71 -6.70
N ARG A 312 8.18 -5.12 -7.23
CA ARG A 312 7.78 -5.33 -8.61
C ARG A 312 8.85 -4.81 -9.59
N LEU A 313 9.12 -5.58 -10.63
CA LEU A 313 9.97 -5.13 -11.74
C LEU A 313 9.12 -4.28 -12.68
N ALA A 314 8.95 -3.01 -12.31
CA ALA A 314 8.14 -2.02 -13.03
C ALA A 314 8.89 -0.68 -13.11
N THR A 315 8.66 0.08 -14.15
CA THR A 315 9.30 1.39 -14.39
C THR A 315 9.14 2.32 -13.19
N GLN A 316 7.96 2.37 -12.59
CA GLN A 316 7.65 3.13 -11.37
C GLN A 316 8.64 2.89 -10.22
N LYS A 317 9.19 1.67 -10.10
CA LYS A 317 10.15 1.32 -9.04
C LYS A 317 11.58 1.77 -9.33
N GLY A 318 11.80 2.51 -10.42
CA GLY A 318 13.08 3.11 -10.77
C GLY A 318 14.10 2.14 -11.38
N TRP A 319 13.66 1.04 -11.99
CA TRP A 319 14.55 0.09 -12.65
C TRP A 319 15.38 0.72 -13.77
N SER A 320 14.86 1.79 -14.40
CA SER A 320 15.62 2.60 -15.37
C SER A 320 16.85 3.28 -14.76
N LEU A 321 16.87 3.53 -13.45
CA LEU A 321 17.99 4.08 -12.70
C LEU A 321 18.88 2.96 -12.11
N ILE A 322 18.25 1.91 -11.58
CA ILE A 322 18.93 0.79 -10.91
C ILE A 322 19.86 0.06 -11.87
N LEU A 323 19.38 -0.33 -13.05
CA LEU A 323 20.15 -1.17 -13.98
C LEU A 323 21.44 -0.53 -14.45
N PRO A 324 21.49 0.74 -14.91
CA PRO A 324 22.75 1.36 -15.31
C PRO A 324 23.71 1.55 -14.14
N VAL A 325 23.22 1.88 -12.94
CA VAL A 325 24.06 2.01 -11.75
C VAL A 325 24.61 0.65 -11.32
N MET A 326 23.74 -0.36 -11.20
CA MET A 326 24.14 -1.73 -10.85
C MET A 326 25.21 -2.26 -11.80
N ARG A 327 25.04 -2.08 -13.13
CA ARG A 327 26.03 -2.51 -14.12
C ARG A 327 27.36 -1.81 -13.93
N ARG A 328 27.38 -0.47 -13.75
CA ARG A 328 28.57 0.33 -13.49
C ARG A 328 29.32 -0.19 -12.27
N TRP A 329 28.60 -0.49 -11.19
CA TRP A 329 29.19 -1.00 -9.95
C TRP A 329 29.74 -2.42 -10.07
N LEU A 330 29.09 -3.29 -10.85
CA LEU A 330 29.55 -4.65 -11.07
C LEU A 330 30.76 -4.72 -12.01
N GLU A 331 30.89 -3.76 -12.95
CA GLU A 331 32.02 -3.65 -13.88
C GLU A 331 33.25 -2.97 -13.25
N ASP A 332 33.07 -2.21 -12.17
CA ASP A 332 34.16 -1.50 -11.48
C ASP A 332 34.87 -2.41 -10.46
N PRO A 333 36.15 -2.78 -10.69
CA PRO A 333 36.89 -3.65 -9.79
C PRO A 333 37.18 -3.03 -8.42
N ASP A 334 37.10 -1.70 -8.30
CA ASP A 334 37.31 -0.98 -7.05
C ASP A 334 36.04 -0.82 -6.22
N ASN A 335 34.89 -1.18 -6.80
CA ASN A 335 33.59 -1.09 -6.15
C ASN A 335 33.17 -2.45 -5.56
N HIS A 336 33.34 -2.61 -4.27
CA HIS A 336 33.16 -3.88 -3.57
C HIS A 336 31.79 -3.98 -2.90
N ALA A 337 30.69 -3.85 -3.65
CA ALA A 337 29.33 -4.14 -3.16
C ALA A 337 28.77 -5.42 -3.80
N GLN A 338 27.93 -6.10 -3.05
CA GLN A 338 27.12 -7.22 -3.57
C GLN A 338 25.67 -6.81 -3.68
N TRP A 339 24.95 -7.43 -4.60
CA TRP A 339 23.56 -7.12 -4.87
C TRP A 339 22.69 -8.37 -4.75
N ILE A 340 21.52 -8.23 -4.13
CA ILE A 340 20.49 -9.26 -4.12
C ILE A 340 19.13 -8.67 -4.50
N VAL A 341 18.48 -9.30 -5.46
CA VAL A 341 17.21 -8.85 -6.04
C VAL A 341 16.16 -9.93 -5.90
N LEU A 342 14.99 -9.56 -5.38
CA LEU A 342 13.78 -10.38 -5.40
C LEU A 342 12.64 -9.60 -6.02
N GLY A 343 12.03 -10.14 -7.06
CA GLY A 343 10.86 -9.54 -7.66
C GLY A 343 10.45 -10.17 -8.97
N THR A 344 9.25 -9.84 -9.41
CA THR A 344 8.72 -10.23 -10.71
C THR A 344 7.98 -9.06 -11.34
N GLY A 345 7.76 -9.09 -12.65
CA GLY A 345 7.09 -8.02 -13.38
C GLY A 345 7.42 -8.02 -14.86
N ASP A 346 7.88 -6.88 -15.38
CA ASP A 346 8.17 -6.68 -16.79
C ASP A 346 9.23 -7.69 -17.32
N PRO A 347 8.91 -8.43 -18.39
CA PRO A 347 9.81 -9.42 -18.97
C PRO A 347 11.16 -8.85 -19.46
N ASP A 348 11.22 -7.60 -19.88
CA ASP A 348 12.46 -6.97 -20.33
C ASP A 348 13.46 -6.86 -19.17
N PHE A 349 12.99 -6.52 -17.98
CA PHE A 349 13.83 -6.49 -16.79
C PHE A 349 14.29 -7.90 -16.38
N HIS A 350 13.46 -8.94 -16.57
CA HIS A 350 13.85 -10.33 -16.32
C HIS A 350 15.06 -10.75 -17.17
N VAL A 351 15.03 -10.41 -18.47
CA VAL A 351 16.13 -10.75 -19.40
C VAL A 351 17.43 -10.05 -18.99
N VAL A 352 17.36 -8.75 -18.70
CA VAL A 352 18.55 -7.97 -18.34
C VAL A 352 19.15 -8.47 -17.02
N LEU A 353 18.34 -8.66 -15.98
CA LEU A 353 18.79 -9.12 -14.67
C LEU A 353 19.39 -10.54 -14.73
N SER A 354 18.78 -11.45 -15.48
CA SER A 354 19.31 -12.82 -15.68
C SER A 354 20.67 -12.79 -16.37
N THR A 355 20.84 -11.91 -17.35
CA THR A 355 22.10 -11.75 -18.09
C THR A 355 23.19 -11.21 -17.17
N LEU A 356 22.90 -10.15 -16.38
CA LEU A 356 23.82 -9.57 -15.42
C LEU A 356 24.26 -10.60 -14.36
N GLN A 357 23.32 -11.37 -13.82
CA GLN A 357 23.65 -12.43 -12.85
C GLN A 357 24.62 -13.48 -13.40
N GLN A 358 24.45 -13.87 -14.67
CA GLN A 358 25.39 -14.81 -15.31
C GLN A 358 26.78 -14.21 -15.50
N GLN A 359 26.85 -12.92 -15.85
CA GLN A 359 28.13 -12.21 -16.05
C GLN A 359 28.87 -11.95 -14.75
N PHE A 360 28.15 -11.66 -13.68
CA PHE A 360 28.70 -11.23 -12.39
C PHE A 360 28.38 -12.23 -11.27
N ALA A 361 28.57 -13.52 -11.57
CA ALA A 361 28.39 -14.58 -10.57
C ALA A 361 29.24 -14.33 -9.32
N GLY A 362 28.66 -14.50 -8.15
CA GLY A 362 29.30 -14.21 -6.85
C GLY A 362 29.19 -12.75 -6.38
N GLN A 363 28.71 -11.83 -7.23
CA GLN A 363 28.47 -10.42 -6.87
C GLN A 363 26.99 -10.02 -6.98
N LEU A 364 26.21 -10.67 -7.86
CA LEU A 364 24.79 -10.43 -8.06
C LEU A 364 24.00 -11.74 -7.93
N SER A 365 22.94 -11.70 -7.10
CA SER A 365 21.93 -12.76 -6.99
C SER A 365 20.54 -12.20 -7.35
N VAL A 366 19.82 -12.89 -8.24
CA VAL A 366 18.48 -12.47 -8.68
C VAL A 366 17.51 -13.64 -8.54
N THR A 367 16.38 -13.38 -7.90
CA THR A 367 15.23 -14.30 -7.84
C THR A 367 14.03 -13.64 -8.48
N LEU A 368 13.63 -14.16 -9.66
CA LEU A 368 12.53 -13.64 -10.48
C LEU A 368 11.21 -14.32 -10.10
N ASP A 369 10.80 -14.14 -8.86
CA ASP A 369 9.60 -14.78 -8.29
C ASP A 369 9.05 -13.95 -7.13
N PHE A 370 7.93 -14.41 -6.57
CA PHE A 370 7.41 -13.95 -5.28
C PHE A 370 7.81 -14.92 -4.18
N SER A 371 8.49 -14.43 -3.15
CA SER A 371 8.84 -15.22 -1.98
C SER A 371 8.81 -14.36 -0.71
N ASN A 372 7.79 -14.60 0.11
CA ASN A 372 7.67 -13.92 1.40
C ASN A 372 8.88 -14.22 2.32
N GLN A 373 9.30 -15.49 2.38
CA GLN A 373 10.46 -15.89 3.19
C GLN A 373 11.74 -15.17 2.74
N LEU A 374 12.01 -15.13 1.43
CA LEU A 374 13.21 -14.48 0.91
C LEU A 374 13.16 -12.96 1.11
N ALA A 375 11.98 -12.34 1.05
CA ALA A 375 11.83 -10.91 1.36
C ALA A 375 12.29 -10.61 2.80
N HIS A 376 11.82 -11.35 3.79
CA HIS A 376 12.26 -11.23 5.20
C HIS A 376 13.76 -11.46 5.35
N GLN A 377 14.32 -12.45 4.67
CA GLN A 377 15.75 -12.73 4.71
C GLN A 377 16.60 -11.62 4.09
N ILE A 378 16.12 -11.00 3.00
CA ILE A 378 16.80 -9.85 2.37
C ILE A 378 16.78 -8.65 3.30
N GLU A 379 15.64 -8.34 3.92
CA GLU A 379 15.55 -7.23 4.88
C GLU A 379 16.45 -7.46 6.10
N ALA A 380 16.55 -8.69 6.61
CA ALA A 380 17.39 -9.01 7.76
C ALA A 380 18.89 -9.01 7.44
N ALA A 381 19.27 -9.39 6.22
CA ALA A 381 20.67 -9.63 5.85
C ALA A 381 21.34 -8.46 5.15
N SER A 382 20.58 -7.63 4.43
CA SER A 382 21.15 -6.50 3.67
C SER A 382 21.70 -5.42 4.61
N ASP A 383 22.75 -4.75 4.18
CA ASP A 383 23.25 -3.55 4.84
C ASP A 383 22.54 -2.31 4.32
N ILE A 384 22.26 -2.29 3.03
CA ILE A 384 21.60 -1.19 2.30
C ILE A 384 20.38 -1.74 1.58
N PHE A 385 19.29 -0.98 1.58
CA PHE A 385 18.09 -1.29 0.79
C PHE A 385 17.76 -0.14 -0.17
N VAL A 386 17.50 -0.42 -1.44
CA VAL A 386 17.40 0.61 -2.49
C VAL A 386 15.98 0.76 -2.99
N MET A 387 15.43 1.98 -2.91
CA MET A 387 14.10 2.34 -3.43
C MET A 387 14.13 3.67 -4.20
N PRO A 388 14.60 3.71 -5.45
CA PRO A 388 14.67 4.92 -6.26
C PRO A 388 13.39 5.17 -7.07
N SER A 389 12.23 4.95 -6.44
CA SER A 389 10.94 5.02 -7.09
C SER A 389 10.67 6.37 -7.74
N GLU A 390 10.06 6.37 -8.93
CA GLU A 390 9.62 7.58 -9.62
C GLU A 390 8.51 8.27 -8.83
N TYR A 391 7.59 7.52 -8.29
CA TYR A 391 6.64 7.94 -7.26
C TYR A 391 6.37 6.77 -6.31
N GLU A 392 6.17 7.06 -5.03
CA GLU A 392 5.91 6.05 -4.01
C GLU A 392 4.90 6.62 -3.00
N PRO A 393 3.60 6.34 -3.15
CA PRO A 393 2.57 6.93 -2.29
C PRO A 393 2.88 6.80 -0.81
N CYS A 394 3.21 5.62 -0.34
CA CYS A 394 3.68 5.36 1.02
C CYS A 394 5.04 4.65 1.03
N GLY A 395 5.13 3.51 0.36
CA GLY A 395 6.21 2.55 0.56
C GLY A 395 6.10 1.87 1.94
N LEU A 396 6.46 0.60 1.97
CA LEU A 396 6.52 -0.19 3.21
C LEU A 396 7.92 -0.74 3.45
N ASN A 397 8.63 -1.09 2.38
CA ASN A 397 9.94 -1.74 2.49
C ASN A 397 10.98 -0.89 3.22
N GLN A 398 10.98 0.45 3.09
CA GLN A 398 11.88 1.31 3.86
C GLN A 398 11.62 1.20 5.37
N MET A 399 10.36 1.01 5.77
CA MET A 399 10.02 0.81 7.18
C MET A 399 10.40 -0.59 7.65
N TYR A 400 10.21 -1.62 6.81
CA TYR A 400 10.71 -2.97 7.09
C TYR A 400 12.23 -2.95 7.22
N SER A 401 12.94 -2.35 6.27
CA SER A 401 14.40 -2.20 6.30
C SER A 401 14.88 -1.58 7.60
N MET A 402 14.29 -0.44 7.99
CA MET A 402 14.66 0.23 9.24
C MET A 402 14.38 -0.64 10.47
N ALA A 403 13.25 -1.35 10.51
CA ALA A 403 12.93 -2.26 11.61
C ALA A 403 13.95 -3.41 11.74
N TYR A 404 14.53 -3.85 10.61
CA TYR A 404 15.57 -4.88 10.56
C TYR A 404 17.01 -4.32 10.61
N GLY A 405 17.17 -3.01 10.83
CA GLY A 405 18.48 -2.37 10.88
C GLY A 405 19.21 -2.31 9.53
N THR A 406 18.47 -2.39 8.45
CA THR A 406 18.95 -2.18 7.09
C THR A 406 18.77 -0.71 6.73
N VAL A 407 19.81 -0.05 6.19
CA VAL A 407 19.80 1.38 5.93
C VAL A 407 19.19 1.66 4.55
N PRO A 408 18.06 2.39 4.45
CA PRO A 408 17.44 2.69 3.18
C PRO A 408 18.19 3.78 2.40
N VAL A 409 18.31 3.59 1.08
CA VAL A 409 18.72 4.59 0.10
C VAL A 409 17.55 4.82 -0.84
N VAL A 410 16.90 5.99 -0.75
CA VAL A 410 15.61 6.22 -1.38
C VAL A 410 15.60 7.50 -2.21
N ARG A 411 14.71 7.56 -3.23
CA ARG A 411 14.35 8.85 -3.80
C ARG A 411 13.37 9.56 -2.87
N LYS A 412 13.55 10.88 -2.71
CA LYS A 412 12.73 11.71 -1.82
C LYS A 412 11.39 12.04 -2.50
N THR A 413 10.42 11.13 -2.38
CA THR A 413 9.07 11.24 -2.94
C THR A 413 8.06 10.52 -2.03
N GLY A 414 6.85 11.03 -1.93
CA GLY A 414 5.74 10.46 -1.16
C GLY A 414 6.16 10.00 0.22
N GLY A 415 5.74 8.81 0.63
CA GLY A 415 6.06 8.26 1.94
C GLY A 415 7.54 7.99 2.20
N LEU A 416 8.36 7.85 1.16
CA LEU A 416 9.82 7.77 1.33
C LEU A 416 10.40 9.06 1.87
N ALA A 417 9.88 10.22 1.43
CA ALA A 417 10.28 11.52 1.93
C ALA A 417 9.85 11.77 3.38
N ASP A 418 8.73 11.17 3.80
CA ASP A 418 8.18 11.32 5.15
C ASP A 418 8.85 10.39 6.17
N THR A 419 9.41 9.27 5.73
CA THR A 419 9.94 8.22 6.61
C THR A 419 11.47 8.17 6.65
N VAL A 420 12.16 8.60 5.60
CA VAL A 420 13.62 8.55 5.52
C VAL A 420 14.23 9.93 5.66
N VAL A 421 14.96 10.12 6.75
CA VAL A 421 15.75 11.34 7.06
C VAL A 421 17.16 11.18 6.55
N ASP A 422 17.55 12.00 5.57
CA ASP A 422 18.88 11.93 4.94
C ASP A 422 20.02 12.11 5.92
N ALA A 423 21.09 11.34 5.76
CA ALA A 423 22.33 11.43 6.53
C ALA A 423 23.16 12.65 6.10
N SER A 424 22.78 13.83 6.55
CA SER A 424 23.51 15.09 6.44
C SER A 424 24.33 15.35 7.71
N LEU A 425 25.27 16.30 7.67
CA LEU A 425 26.01 16.70 8.86
C LEU A 425 25.10 17.15 10.01
N GLU A 426 24.00 17.85 9.68
CA GLU A 426 23.02 18.33 10.67
C GLU A 426 22.24 17.18 11.29
N THR A 427 21.68 16.29 10.47
CA THR A 427 20.83 15.19 10.93
C THR A 427 21.62 14.10 11.66
N LEU A 428 22.88 13.90 11.31
CA LEU A 428 23.81 13.06 12.06
C LEU A 428 24.15 13.69 13.43
N ALA A 429 24.43 14.99 13.45
CA ALA A 429 24.77 15.69 14.69
C ALA A 429 23.62 15.73 15.69
N ASN A 430 22.37 15.82 15.23
CA ASN A 430 21.18 15.83 16.09
C ASN A 430 20.56 14.44 16.31
N GLY A 431 21.13 13.38 15.71
CA GLY A 431 20.71 12.00 15.90
C GLY A 431 19.40 11.62 15.23
N THR A 432 18.94 12.36 14.21
CA THR A 432 17.66 12.08 13.50
C THR A 432 17.82 11.31 12.20
N ALA A 433 19.04 11.25 11.64
CA ALA A 433 19.31 10.53 10.40
C ALA A 433 19.03 9.02 10.53
N ASN A 434 18.36 8.43 9.53
CA ASN A 434 18.03 7.01 9.49
C ASN A 434 18.24 6.35 8.13
N GLY A 435 18.77 7.10 7.13
CA GLY A 435 19.01 6.59 5.79
C GLY A 435 19.65 7.65 4.88
N PHE A 436 19.60 7.38 3.58
CA PHE A 436 20.10 8.32 2.56
C PHE A 436 18.98 8.63 1.58
N SER A 437 18.88 9.89 1.18
CA SER A 437 17.90 10.30 0.17
C SER A 437 18.53 11.17 -0.92
N PHE A 438 17.89 11.16 -2.10
CA PHE A 438 18.24 12.01 -3.23
C PHE A 438 16.96 12.54 -3.90
N MET A 439 17.07 13.68 -4.62
CA MET A 439 15.91 14.38 -5.18
C MET A 439 15.64 13.99 -6.64
N ASP A 440 16.65 14.16 -7.50
CA ASP A 440 16.51 14.05 -8.94
C ASP A 440 16.27 12.61 -9.38
N PHE A 441 15.27 12.36 -10.22
CA PHE A 441 15.05 11.05 -10.81
C PHE A 441 16.10 10.79 -11.91
N SER A 442 17.34 10.49 -11.47
CA SER A 442 18.48 10.23 -12.35
C SER A 442 19.41 9.15 -11.79
N ALA A 443 20.07 8.41 -12.71
CA ALA A 443 21.03 7.38 -12.34
C ALA A 443 22.23 7.97 -11.56
N ASP A 444 22.68 9.18 -11.91
CA ASP A 444 23.80 9.82 -11.24
C ASP A 444 23.45 10.26 -9.81
N ALA A 445 22.21 10.69 -9.55
CA ALA A 445 21.76 11.02 -8.20
C ALA A 445 21.68 9.76 -7.31
N LEU A 446 21.17 8.64 -7.84
CA LEU A 446 21.15 7.35 -7.17
C LEU A 446 22.58 6.88 -6.88
N ASP A 447 23.47 6.92 -7.87
CA ASP A 447 24.86 6.52 -7.77
C ASP A 447 25.59 7.30 -6.65
N HIS A 448 25.42 8.62 -6.65
CA HIS A 448 25.97 9.47 -5.60
C HIS A 448 25.46 9.13 -4.20
N ALA A 449 24.16 8.85 -4.06
CA ALA A 449 23.56 8.46 -2.77
C ALA A 449 24.12 7.11 -2.29
N LEU A 450 24.27 6.14 -3.18
CA LEU A 450 24.89 4.85 -2.89
C LEU A 450 26.36 4.98 -2.51
N HIS A 451 27.13 5.83 -3.19
CA HIS A 451 28.51 6.09 -2.80
C HIS A 451 28.62 6.76 -1.42
N ARG A 452 27.71 7.66 -1.05
CA ARG A 452 27.65 8.22 0.30
C ARG A 452 27.40 7.13 1.34
N ALA A 453 26.45 6.22 1.07
CA ALA A 453 26.09 5.12 1.97
C ALA A 453 27.25 4.13 2.14
N THR A 454 27.83 3.65 1.05
CA THR A 454 28.95 2.69 1.09
C THR A 454 30.22 3.29 1.69
N ARG A 455 30.50 4.56 1.42
CA ARG A 455 31.59 5.26 2.05
C ARG A 455 31.42 5.30 3.57
N MET A 456 30.25 5.68 4.08
CA MET A 456 29.99 5.67 5.52
C MET A 456 30.08 4.25 6.10
N TYR A 457 29.57 3.24 5.39
CA TYR A 457 29.68 1.84 5.79
C TYR A 457 31.14 1.40 5.98
N TYR A 458 32.08 1.84 5.12
CA TYR A 458 33.49 1.47 5.21
C TYR A 458 34.27 2.34 6.16
N GLU A 459 34.08 3.65 6.11
CA GLU A 459 35.00 4.63 6.73
C GLU A 459 34.52 5.13 8.10
N ASP A 460 33.19 5.09 8.39
CA ASP A 460 32.62 5.65 9.62
C ASP A 460 31.58 4.70 10.25
N LYS A 461 32.10 3.69 10.93
CA LYS A 461 31.26 2.68 11.59
C LYS A 461 30.42 3.26 12.73
N GLU A 462 30.84 4.32 13.38
CA GLU A 462 30.08 4.96 14.47
C GLU A 462 28.81 5.63 13.93
N CYS A 463 28.95 6.47 12.90
CA CYS A 463 27.80 7.06 12.23
C CYS A 463 26.91 5.99 11.56
N TRP A 464 27.47 4.94 10.97
CA TRP A 464 26.72 3.83 10.42
C TRP A 464 25.84 3.16 11.49
N HIS A 465 26.40 2.81 12.65
CA HIS A 465 25.66 2.23 13.77
C HIS A 465 24.61 3.18 14.32
N GLN A 466 24.86 4.50 14.29
CA GLN A 466 23.87 5.50 14.67
C GLN A 466 22.64 5.46 13.74
N LEU A 467 22.84 5.39 12.40
CA LEU A 467 21.74 5.25 11.43
C LEU A 467 20.92 3.98 11.69
N VAL A 468 21.59 2.85 11.86
CA VAL A 468 20.92 1.56 12.14
C VAL A 468 20.11 1.65 13.43
N ASN A 469 20.68 2.12 14.52
CA ASN A 469 20.00 2.24 15.81
C ASN A 469 18.83 3.23 15.75
N GLN A 470 18.97 4.32 15.00
CA GLN A 470 17.89 5.29 14.79
C GLN A 470 16.73 4.66 14.02
N GLY A 471 17.01 3.96 12.93
CA GLY A 471 16.00 3.23 12.16
C GLY A 471 15.23 2.22 13.02
N MET A 472 15.95 1.38 13.76
CA MET A 472 15.36 0.35 14.64
C MET A 472 14.61 0.93 15.86
N SER A 473 14.84 2.20 16.22
CA SER A 473 14.15 2.84 17.36
C SER A 473 12.79 3.43 17.02
N GLN A 474 12.47 3.54 15.74
CA GLN A 474 11.24 4.18 15.29
C GLN A 474 10.04 3.25 15.42
N ASP A 475 8.92 3.79 15.86
CA ASP A 475 7.65 3.07 15.94
C ASP A 475 6.86 3.25 14.64
N TRP A 476 6.94 2.26 13.77
CA TRP A 476 6.17 2.18 12.53
C TRP A 476 4.90 1.34 12.68
N SER A 477 4.47 1.03 13.91
CA SER A 477 3.27 0.22 14.14
C SER A 477 1.99 0.92 13.67
N TRP A 478 0.99 0.13 13.35
CA TRP A 478 -0.35 0.61 13.03
C TRP A 478 -1.01 1.42 14.15
N THR A 479 -0.56 1.26 15.40
CA THR A 479 -1.12 2.01 16.55
C THR A 479 -0.96 3.51 16.39
N ALA A 480 0.18 3.99 15.88
CA ALA A 480 0.40 5.42 15.63
C ALA A 480 -0.51 5.94 14.51
N SER A 481 -0.59 5.20 13.39
CA SER A 481 -1.45 5.56 12.25
C SER A 481 -2.94 5.53 12.64
N ALA A 482 -3.38 4.52 13.40
CA ALA A 482 -4.78 4.41 13.85
C ALA A 482 -5.22 5.59 14.70
N LYS A 483 -4.36 6.12 15.58
CA LYS A 483 -4.65 7.34 16.35
C LYS A 483 -4.82 8.57 15.45
N ALA A 484 -4.04 8.68 14.39
CA ALA A 484 -4.20 9.76 13.41
C ALA A 484 -5.52 9.63 12.65
N TYR A 485 -5.91 8.41 12.24
CA TYR A 485 -7.22 8.14 11.64
C TYR A 485 -8.36 8.42 12.64
N GLU A 486 -8.25 8.01 13.89
CA GLU A 486 -9.24 8.31 14.94
C GLU A 486 -9.48 9.82 15.07
N ALA A 487 -8.40 10.61 15.14
CA ALA A 487 -8.49 12.06 15.22
C ALA A 487 -9.14 12.69 13.96
N LEU A 488 -8.88 12.13 12.77
CA LEU A 488 -9.52 12.55 11.52
C LEU A 488 -11.02 12.23 11.54
N TYR A 489 -11.40 11.01 11.93
CA TYR A 489 -12.81 10.60 12.02
C TYR A 489 -13.61 11.45 13.00
N GLN A 490 -13.07 11.70 14.20
CA GLN A 490 -13.71 12.57 15.21
C GLN A 490 -13.99 13.97 14.66
N ARG A 491 -13.06 14.55 13.89
CA ARG A 491 -13.26 15.86 13.25
C ARG A 491 -14.37 15.83 12.19
N LEU A 492 -14.47 14.75 11.42
CA LEU A 492 -15.48 14.61 10.37
C LEU A 492 -16.88 14.45 10.97
N ILE A 493 -17.03 13.54 11.93
CA ILE A 493 -18.31 13.28 12.61
C ILE A 493 -18.81 14.54 13.33
N ALA A 494 -17.91 15.36 13.88
CA ALA A 494 -18.29 16.61 14.53
C ALA A 494 -18.80 17.70 13.56
N LYS A 495 -18.53 17.55 12.25
CA LYS A 495 -18.99 18.47 11.20
C LYS A 495 -20.26 17.99 10.48
N ALA A 496 -20.55 16.70 10.48
CA ALA A 496 -21.74 16.08 9.89
C ALA A 496 -22.96 16.25 10.81
#